data_553fc0c31f6b833b5f0770cbb98b3468
#
_entry.id   553fc0c31f6b833b5f0770cbb98b3468
#
_cell.length_a   1.000
_cell.length_b   1.000
_cell.length_c   1.000
_cell.angle_alpha   90.00
_cell.angle_beta   90.00
_cell.angle_gamma   90.00
#
_symmetry.space_group_name_H-M   'P 1'
#
loop_
_entity.id
_entity.type
_entity.pdbx_description
1 polymer ?
#
loop_
_entity_poly.entity_id
_entity_poly.type
_entity_poly.pdbx_seq_one_letter_code
_entity_poly.pdbx_strand_id
1 'polypeptide(L)'
;MENIQANQIELGQGVFIHPTAIIRGIDGPADRIRIGDQVYIGAGVQIICNDFQIGDYGKIHHQVTIHGYQSCSIGHNAWIGQFAIIDCIGGATIGDNCGIGAHSQLWSHIKFGDTLEGCRFNSQKPLKIGNDVWFVGHCIVGPIEAADKSMALAGSVITHDMAYNQIYAGSPAKSISSKLGNQFIAVSTKEKMEKMRQYLSESGVDQEKIILVAHENEINWENSDKTYFAVSPRKYTKRQSVDEVNFMKYLLPEKAKFTPF
;
A
#
# COMPACT_ATOMS: atom_id res chain seq x y z
N MET A 1 -21.69 -10.05 -8.89
CA MET A 1 -20.29 -9.69 -9.17
C MET A 1 -19.61 -10.93 -9.73
N GLU A 2 -19.69 -11.12 -11.04
CA GLU A 2 -19.19 -12.34 -11.71
C GLU A 2 -17.66 -12.46 -11.70
N ASN A 3 -16.98 -11.36 -11.44
CA ASN A 3 -15.51 -11.27 -11.52
C ASN A 3 -14.79 -11.53 -10.17
N ILE A 4 -15.53 -11.76 -9.08
CA ILE A 4 -14.98 -12.17 -7.78
C ILE A 4 -15.52 -13.56 -7.45
N GLN A 5 -14.62 -14.51 -7.24
CA GLN A 5 -14.95 -15.88 -6.85
C GLN A 5 -14.24 -16.20 -5.52
N ALA A 6 -14.97 -16.16 -4.42
CA ALA A 6 -14.46 -16.46 -3.09
C ALA A 6 -15.56 -17.03 -2.17
N ASN A 7 -15.12 -17.82 -1.18
CA ASN A 7 -16.00 -18.38 -0.15
C ASN A 7 -16.45 -17.32 0.85
N GLN A 8 -15.56 -16.35 1.15
CA GLN A 8 -15.85 -15.23 2.01
C GLN A 8 -15.46 -13.92 1.29
N ILE A 9 -16.39 -12.98 1.19
CA ILE A 9 -16.20 -11.69 0.52
C ILE A 9 -16.62 -10.58 1.47
N GLU A 10 -15.70 -9.69 1.79
CA GLU A 10 -15.94 -8.48 2.55
C GLU A 10 -15.56 -7.27 1.68
N LEU A 11 -16.53 -6.42 1.36
CA LEU A 11 -16.32 -5.22 0.56
C LEU A 11 -16.71 -3.98 1.36
N GLY A 12 -15.81 -3.02 1.40
CA GLY A 12 -16.05 -1.70 1.97
C GLY A 12 -16.97 -0.83 1.11
N GLN A 13 -17.22 0.37 1.57
CA GLN A 13 -18.02 1.36 0.87
C GLN A 13 -17.22 2.05 -0.25
N GLY A 14 -17.90 2.41 -1.35
CA GLY A 14 -17.28 3.15 -2.45
C GLY A 14 -16.19 2.38 -3.20
N VAL A 15 -16.18 1.05 -3.11
CA VAL A 15 -15.28 0.18 -3.86
C VAL A 15 -15.64 0.19 -5.34
N PHE A 16 -14.64 0.39 -6.18
CA PHE A 16 -14.76 0.24 -7.63
C PHE A 16 -13.88 -0.92 -8.12
N ILE A 17 -14.49 -1.89 -8.78
CA ILE A 17 -13.80 -3.00 -9.43
C ILE A 17 -14.18 -3.02 -10.89
N HIS A 18 -13.19 -2.86 -11.78
CA HIS A 18 -13.45 -2.87 -13.20
C HIS A 18 -14.01 -4.23 -13.66
N PRO A 19 -14.99 -4.29 -14.58
CA PRO A 19 -15.62 -5.53 -15.03
C PRO A 19 -14.65 -6.58 -15.59
N THR A 20 -13.50 -6.17 -16.11
CA THR A 20 -12.46 -7.07 -16.64
C THR A 20 -11.42 -7.52 -15.60
N ALA A 21 -11.54 -7.08 -14.34
CA ALA A 21 -10.69 -7.60 -13.28
C ALA A 21 -11.11 -9.02 -12.90
N ILE A 22 -10.15 -9.86 -12.53
CA ILE A 22 -10.36 -11.25 -12.10
C ILE A 22 -9.81 -11.40 -10.70
N ILE A 23 -10.66 -11.82 -9.75
CA ILE A 23 -10.27 -12.02 -8.35
C ILE A 23 -10.76 -13.40 -7.92
N ARG A 24 -9.83 -14.33 -7.66
CA ARG A 24 -10.16 -15.72 -7.29
C ARG A 24 -8.98 -16.44 -6.63
N GLY A 25 -9.21 -17.63 -6.14
CA GLY A 25 -8.13 -18.55 -5.76
C GLY A 25 -7.43 -19.16 -6.97
N ILE A 26 -6.38 -19.93 -6.73
CA ILE A 26 -5.57 -20.56 -7.78
C ILE A 26 -6.40 -21.63 -8.51
N ASP A 27 -6.98 -22.57 -7.77
CA ASP A 27 -7.68 -23.74 -8.31
C ASP A 27 -9.21 -23.59 -8.24
N GLY A 28 -9.73 -22.37 -8.01
CA GLY A 28 -11.17 -22.13 -7.87
C GLY A 28 -11.46 -20.84 -7.11
N PRO A 29 -12.56 -20.80 -6.34
CA PRO A 29 -12.85 -19.67 -5.47
C PRO A 29 -11.73 -19.46 -4.42
N ALA A 30 -11.41 -18.20 -4.12
CA ALA A 30 -10.54 -17.89 -3.00
C ALA A 30 -11.20 -18.26 -1.66
N ASP A 31 -10.41 -18.51 -0.63
CA ASP A 31 -10.94 -18.73 0.71
C ASP A 31 -11.55 -17.43 1.25
N ARG A 32 -10.83 -16.32 1.10
CA ARG A 32 -11.26 -15.02 1.60
C ARG A 32 -10.72 -13.86 0.77
N ILE A 33 -11.61 -12.92 0.45
CA ILE A 33 -11.28 -11.63 -0.18
C ILE A 33 -11.82 -10.50 0.70
N ARG A 34 -10.93 -9.62 1.16
CA ARG A 34 -11.29 -8.41 1.92
C ARG A 34 -10.78 -7.17 1.22
N ILE A 35 -11.68 -6.25 0.90
CA ILE A 35 -11.40 -4.99 0.21
C ILE A 35 -11.97 -3.85 1.04
N GLY A 36 -11.11 -2.96 1.51
CA GLY A 36 -11.48 -1.81 2.33
C GLY A 36 -12.28 -0.75 1.58
N ASP A 37 -12.58 0.35 2.26
CA ASP A 37 -13.37 1.44 1.70
C ASP A 37 -12.63 2.21 0.62
N GLN A 38 -13.36 2.73 -0.37
CA GLN A 38 -12.85 3.61 -1.43
C GLN A 38 -11.70 3.00 -2.25
N VAL A 39 -11.59 1.67 -2.29
CA VAL A 39 -10.58 0.95 -3.07
C VAL A 39 -10.93 0.99 -4.56
N TYR A 40 -9.91 1.18 -5.38
CA TYR A 40 -10.01 1.14 -6.85
C TYR A 40 -9.21 -0.06 -7.39
N ILE A 41 -9.87 -0.92 -8.17
CA ILE A 41 -9.25 -2.03 -8.90
C ILE A 41 -9.51 -1.83 -10.41
N GLY A 42 -8.44 -1.60 -11.15
CA GLY A 42 -8.45 -1.21 -12.56
C GLY A 42 -8.69 -2.34 -13.55
N ALA A 43 -8.73 -1.98 -14.83
CA ALA A 43 -8.99 -2.90 -15.92
C ALA A 43 -7.88 -3.97 -16.05
N GLY A 44 -8.28 -5.22 -16.27
CA GLY A 44 -7.37 -6.33 -16.51
C GLY A 44 -6.50 -6.72 -15.31
N VAL A 45 -6.80 -6.24 -14.12
CA VAL A 45 -6.15 -6.67 -12.88
C VAL A 45 -6.46 -8.13 -12.63
N GLN A 46 -5.44 -8.91 -12.26
CA GLN A 46 -5.57 -10.30 -11.86
C GLN A 46 -5.09 -10.47 -10.42
N ILE A 47 -5.99 -10.89 -9.54
CA ILE A 47 -5.67 -11.25 -8.15
C ILE A 47 -6.00 -12.74 -8.01
N ILE A 48 -4.96 -13.56 -8.06
CA ILE A 48 -5.06 -15.01 -8.05
C ILE A 48 -4.32 -15.55 -6.83
N CYS A 49 -5.00 -15.52 -5.69
CA CYS A 49 -4.49 -16.09 -4.44
C CYS A 49 -5.65 -16.41 -3.49
N ASN A 50 -5.44 -17.36 -2.57
CA ASN A 50 -6.52 -17.88 -1.74
C ASN A 50 -6.97 -16.95 -0.62
N ASP A 51 -6.10 -16.08 -0.11
CA ASP A 51 -6.42 -15.10 0.92
C ASP A 51 -5.82 -13.74 0.54
N PHE A 52 -6.68 -12.80 0.15
CA PHE A 52 -6.29 -11.45 -0.26
C PHE A 52 -6.98 -10.40 0.58
N GLN A 53 -6.20 -9.40 1.00
CA GLN A 53 -6.77 -8.20 1.61
C GLN A 53 -6.07 -6.93 1.14
N ILE A 54 -6.84 -5.84 1.06
CA ILE A 54 -6.34 -4.49 0.84
C ILE A 54 -7.09 -3.51 1.72
N GLY A 55 -6.36 -2.61 2.38
CA GLY A 55 -6.92 -1.56 3.24
C GLY A 55 -7.61 -0.44 2.47
N ASP A 56 -8.19 0.49 3.22
CA ASP A 56 -8.95 1.61 2.65
C ASP A 56 -8.11 2.48 1.71
N TYR A 57 -8.77 3.07 0.71
CA TYR A 57 -8.19 3.97 -0.30
C TYR A 57 -7.07 3.35 -1.13
N GLY A 58 -6.89 2.03 -1.08
CA GLY A 58 -5.93 1.35 -1.95
C GLY A 58 -6.30 1.49 -3.42
N LYS A 59 -5.29 1.65 -4.29
CA LYS A 59 -5.46 1.74 -5.74
C LYS A 59 -4.59 0.70 -6.43
N ILE A 60 -5.23 -0.25 -7.10
CA ILE A 60 -4.57 -1.22 -7.97
C ILE A 60 -4.88 -0.82 -9.42
N HIS A 61 -3.88 -0.29 -10.11
CA HIS A 61 -4.05 0.18 -11.48
C HIS A 61 -4.14 -0.97 -12.48
N HIS A 62 -4.44 -0.64 -13.75
CA HIS A 62 -4.71 -1.62 -14.79
C HIS A 62 -3.54 -2.59 -15.03
N GLN A 63 -3.87 -3.82 -15.41
CA GLN A 63 -2.93 -4.88 -15.77
C GLN A 63 -1.95 -5.27 -14.66
N VAL A 64 -2.27 -4.99 -13.39
CA VAL A 64 -1.50 -5.51 -12.25
C VAL A 64 -1.82 -6.99 -12.06
N THR A 65 -0.78 -7.78 -11.78
CA THR A 65 -0.91 -9.20 -11.45
C THR A 65 -0.44 -9.45 -10.01
N ILE A 66 -1.32 -10.02 -9.19
CA ILE A 66 -1.02 -10.53 -7.85
C ILE A 66 -1.28 -12.03 -7.90
N HIS A 67 -0.25 -12.86 -7.67
CA HIS A 67 -0.39 -14.30 -7.86
C HIS A 67 0.45 -15.09 -6.86
N GLY A 68 -0.12 -16.14 -6.29
CA GLY A 68 0.64 -17.10 -5.47
C GLY A 68 -0.23 -17.92 -4.53
N TYR A 69 0.42 -18.90 -3.89
CA TYR A 69 -0.25 -19.91 -3.03
C TYR A 69 -0.48 -19.45 -1.60
N GLN A 70 0.26 -18.43 -1.15
CA GLN A 70 0.13 -17.87 0.20
C GLN A 70 -0.71 -16.60 0.18
N SER A 71 -0.97 -16.04 1.36
CA SER A 71 -1.74 -14.80 1.50
C SER A 71 -1.00 -13.59 0.91
N CYS A 72 -1.79 -12.63 0.41
CA CYS A 72 -1.34 -11.30 0.06
C CYS A 72 -2.12 -10.25 0.87
N SER A 73 -1.40 -9.50 1.71
CA SER A 73 -1.96 -8.43 2.53
C SER A 73 -1.36 -7.10 2.14
N ILE A 74 -2.22 -6.13 1.81
CA ILE A 74 -1.84 -4.76 1.44
C ILE A 74 -2.53 -3.80 2.40
N GLY A 75 -1.79 -2.87 2.99
CA GLY A 75 -2.31 -1.88 3.93
C GLY A 75 -3.13 -0.76 3.27
N HIS A 76 -3.44 0.25 4.08
CA HIS A 76 -4.21 1.42 3.65
C HIS A 76 -3.40 2.32 2.71
N ASN A 77 -4.12 3.08 1.85
CA ASN A 77 -3.55 4.10 0.97
C ASN A 77 -2.47 3.58 -0.01
N ALA A 78 -2.40 2.29 -0.25
CA ALA A 78 -1.43 1.72 -1.18
C ALA A 78 -1.73 2.16 -2.62
N TRP A 79 -0.67 2.44 -3.39
CA TRP A 79 -0.76 2.75 -4.80
C TRP A 79 0.06 1.74 -5.60
N ILE A 80 -0.60 0.86 -6.33
CA ILE A 80 0.04 -0.16 -7.15
C ILE A 80 -0.10 0.25 -8.62
N GLY A 81 1.01 0.65 -9.21
CA GLY A 81 1.08 1.15 -10.58
C GLY A 81 0.81 0.07 -11.63
N GLN A 82 0.45 0.51 -12.81
CA GLN A 82 0.08 -0.36 -13.93
C GLN A 82 1.22 -1.35 -14.27
N PHE A 83 0.82 -2.55 -14.70
CA PHE A 83 1.73 -3.64 -15.08
C PHE A 83 2.68 -4.10 -13.97
N ALA A 84 2.43 -3.74 -12.72
CA ALA A 84 3.21 -4.29 -11.61
C ALA A 84 2.86 -5.76 -11.37
N ILE A 85 3.86 -6.53 -10.90
CA ILE A 85 3.70 -7.92 -10.49
C ILE A 85 4.00 -8.01 -9.00
N ILE A 86 3.10 -8.64 -8.23
CA ILE A 86 3.31 -9.00 -6.83
C ILE A 86 3.16 -10.51 -6.70
N ASP A 87 4.27 -11.18 -6.51
CA ASP A 87 4.30 -12.61 -6.27
C ASP A 87 4.06 -12.90 -4.79
N CYS A 88 3.12 -13.78 -4.50
CA CYS A 88 2.83 -14.26 -3.16
C CYS A 88 2.94 -15.80 -3.03
N ILE A 89 3.82 -16.44 -3.83
CA ILE A 89 4.13 -17.87 -3.64
C ILE A 89 4.75 -18.12 -2.27
N GLY A 90 5.58 -17.22 -1.77
CA GLY A 90 6.11 -17.23 -0.40
C GLY A 90 5.31 -16.39 0.59
N GLY A 91 4.28 -15.70 0.11
CA GLY A 91 3.49 -14.72 0.86
C GLY A 91 3.99 -13.28 0.66
N ALA A 92 3.06 -12.33 0.70
CA ALA A 92 3.37 -10.91 0.57
C ALA A 92 2.62 -10.08 1.60
N THR A 93 3.35 -9.28 2.35
CA THR A 93 2.78 -8.27 3.26
C THR A 93 3.33 -6.90 2.87
N ILE A 94 2.45 -5.97 2.55
CA ILE A 94 2.77 -4.60 2.18
C ILE A 94 2.06 -3.69 3.18
N GLY A 95 2.79 -2.85 3.87
CA GLY A 95 2.26 -1.94 4.88
C GLY A 95 1.45 -0.78 4.31
N ASP A 96 1.12 0.16 5.19
CA ASP A 96 0.34 1.34 4.84
C ASP A 96 1.14 2.36 4.02
N ASN A 97 0.44 3.13 3.20
CA ASN A 97 0.98 4.28 2.47
C ASN A 97 2.06 3.93 1.43
N CYS A 98 2.14 2.67 1.00
CA CYS A 98 3.17 2.21 0.08
C CYS A 98 2.87 2.58 -1.37
N GLY A 99 3.92 2.91 -2.11
CA GLY A 99 3.90 3.12 -3.56
C GLY A 99 4.69 2.05 -4.29
N ILE A 100 4.03 1.26 -5.13
CA ILE A 100 4.67 0.32 -6.05
C ILE A 100 4.53 0.90 -7.46
N GLY A 101 5.59 1.52 -7.95
CA GLY A 101 5.58 2.18 -9.26
C GLY A 101 5.36 1.21 -10.42
N ALA A 102 4.89 1.75 -11.54
CA ALA A 102 4.57 0.97 -12.73
C ALA A 102 5.71 0.03 -13.17
N HIS A 103 5.33 -1.13 -13.70
CA HIS A 103 6.25 -2.17 -14.17
C HIS A 103 7.21 -2.73 -13.11
N SER A 104 7.00 -2.46 -11.83
CA SER A 104 7.81 -3.07 -10.76
C SER A 104 7.38 -4.52 -10.54
N GLN A 105 8.35 -5.37 -10.22
CA GLN A 105 8.16 -6.79 -9.97
C GLN A 105 8.67 -7.12 -8.57
N LEU A 106 7.78 -7.57 -7.70
CA LEU A 106 8.07 -7.95 -6.32
C LEU A 106 7.93 -9.46 -6.18
N TRP A 107 9.02 -10.14 -5.87
CA TRP A 107 9.10 -11.59 -5.86
C TRP A 107 9.25 -12.14 -4.44
N SER A 108 8.50 -13.17 -4.09
CA SER A 108 8.58 -13.90 -2.82
C SER A 108 9.21 -15.29 -2.97
N HIS A 109 9.71 -15.63 -4.16
CA HIS A 109 10.38 -16.91 -4.39
C HIS A 109 11.47 -16.82 -5.46
N ILE A 110 12.41 -17.75 -5.38
CA ILE A 110 13.38 -18.11 -6.42
C ILE A 110 13.36 -19.63 -6.49
N LYS A 111 12.73 -20.23 -7.51
CA LYS A 111 12.48 -21.67 -7.53
C LYS A 111 12.25 -22.16 -8.95
N PHE A 112 13.27 -22.79 -9.51
CA PHE A 112 13.14 -23.45 -10.81
C PHE A 112 14.19 -24.55 -11.01
N GLY A 113 15.39 -24.40 -10.45
CA GLY A 113 16.52 -25.26 -10.72
C GLY A 113 16.33 -26.70 -10.27
N ASP A 114 16.96 -27.64 -10.96
CA ASP A 114 16.97 -29.07 -10.65
C ASP A 114 17.85 -29.34 -9.43
N THR A 115 17.21 -29.66 -8.32
CA THR A 115 17.91 -29.95 -7.06
C THR A 115 18.61 -31.31 -7.08
N LEU A 116 18.18 -32.24 -7.91
CA LEU A 116 18.87 -33.53 -8.11
C LEU A 116 20.23 -33.31 -8.77
N GLU A 117 20.33 -32.37 -9.72
CA GLU A 117 21.58 -31.96 -10.34
C GLU A 117 22.39 -30.98 -9.50
N GLY A 118 21.98 -30.73 -8.25
CA GLY A 118 22.71 -29.90 -7.28
C GLY A 118 22.42 -28.41 -7.35
N CYS A 119 21.31 -27.98 -7.95
CA CYS A 119 20.90 -26.58 -7.89
C CYS A 119 20.62 -26.14 -6.46
N ARG A 120 21.35 -25.14 -5.98
CA ARG A 120 21.22 -24.57 -4.63
C ARG A 120 20.29 -23.38 -4.55
N PHE A 121 19.85 -22.84 -5.69
CA PHE A 121 18.96 -21.67 -5.75
C PHE A 121 17.51 -22.11 -5.64
N ASN A 122 17.08 -22.31 -4.41
CA ASN A 122 15.69 -22.65 -4.08
C ASN A 122 15.31 -21.88 -2.81
N SER A 123 14.57 -20.81 -2.96
CA SER A 123 14.11 -19.95 -1.87
C SER A 123 12.62 -19.64 -2.03
N GLN A 124 11.89 -19.74 -0.94
CA GLN A 124 10.51 -19.33 -0.82
C GLN A 124 10.38 -18.61 0.51
N LYS A 125 10.47 -17.27 0.48
CA LYS A 125 10.43 -16.43 1.68
C LYS A 125 9.33 -15.40 1.51
N PRO A 126 8.60 -15.04 2.58
CA PRO A 126 7.63 -13.95 2.51
C PRO A 126 8.32 -12.64 2.13
N LEU A 127 7.67 -11.90 1.25
CA LEU A 127 8.01 -10.52 0.97
C LEU A 127 7.38 -9.65 2.06
N LYS A 128 8.18 -8.87 2.78
CA LYS A 128 7.72 -7.99 3.86
C LYS A 128 8.11 -6.55 3.54
N ILE A 129 7.12 -5.74 3.24
CA ILE A 129 7.28 -4.31 2.97
C ILE A 129 6.63 -3.53 4.11
N GLY A 130 7.40 -2.69 4.77
CA GLY A 130 6.94 -1.83 5.87
C GLY A 130 6.05 -0.69 5.39
N ASN A 131 5.80 0.28 6.27
CA ASN A 131 4.96 1.45 5.96
C ASN A 131 5.75 2.54 5.23
N ASP A 132 5.06 3.36 4.42
CA ASP A 132 5.65 4.49 3.70
C ASP A 132 6.80 4.08 2.74
N VAL A 133 6.85 2.84 2.30
CA VAL A 133 7.88 2.36 1.36
C VAL A 133 7.50 2.73 -0.06
N TRP A 134 8.49 3.16 -0.85
CA TRP A 134 8.27 3.55 -2.23
C TRP A 134 9.26 2.89 -3.19
N PHE A 135 8.76 2.05 -4.08
CA PHE A 135 9.47 1.59 -5.28
C PHE A 135 9.02 2.46 -6.45
N VAL A 136 9.89 3.31 -6.98
CA VAL A 136 9.51 4.40 -7.91
C VAL A 136 8.95 3.89 -9.25
N GLY A 137 9.45 2.76 -9.74
CA GLY A 137 8.97 2.11 -10.95
C GLY A 137 10.07 1.29 -11.62
N HIS A 138 9.69 0.28 -12.42
CA HIS A 138 10.61 -0.66 -13.06
C HIS A 138 11.60 -1.30 -12.07
N CYS A 139 11.24 -1.40 -10.79
CA CYS A 139 12.07 -2.05 -9.78
C CYS A 139 11.88 -3.56 -9.84
N ILE A 140 12.98 -4.32 -9.70
CA ILE A 140 12.94 -5.77 -9.51
C ILE A 140 13.36 -6.04 -8.08
N VAL A 141 12.46 -6.62 -7.30
CA VAL A 141 12.64 -6.81 -5.86
C VAL A 141 12.57 -8.30 -5.54
N GLY A 142 13.64 -8.84 -4.96
CA GLY A 142 13.70 -10.22 -4.48
C GLY A 142 12.94 -10.43 -3.18
N PRO A 143 12.96 -11.67 -2.63
CA PRO A 143 12.37 -11.97 -1.31
C PRO A 143 13.17 -11.28 -0.21
N ILE A 144 12.69 -10.11 0.23
CA ILE A 144 13.36 -9.21 1.17
C ILE A 144 12.41 -8.67 2.23
N GLU A 145 12.99 -8.05 3.27
CA GLU A 145 12.32 -7.14 4.18
C GLU A 145 12.73 -5.70 3.85
N ALA A 146 11.76 -4.84 3.49
CA ALA A 146 11.98 -3.40 3.34
C ALA A 146 11.42 -2.69 4.57
N ALA A 147 12.30 -2.10 5.39
CA ALA A 147 11.88 -1.38 6.58
C ALA A 147 11.11 -0.11 6.22
N ASP A 148 10.31 0.39 7.17
CA ASP A 148 9.49 1.59 7.00
C ASP A 148 10.27 2.75 6.38
N LYS A 149 9.59 3.52 5.53
CA LYS A 149 10.13 4.71 4.88
C LYS A 149 11.34 4.47 3.97
N SER A 150 11.64 3.24 3.61
CA SER A 150 12.68 2.97 2.63
C SER A 150 12.19 3.22 1.20
N MET A 151 13.12 3.54 0.31
CA MET A 151 12.80 3.90 -1.08
C MET A 151 13.79 3.26 -2.05
N ALA A 152 13.30 2.81 -3.20
CA ALA A 152 14.15 2.41 -4.32
C ALA A 152 13.85 3.29 -5.54
N LEU A 153 14.89 3.87 -6.11
CA LEU A 153 14.78 4.68 -7.34
C LEU A 153 14.44 3.80 -8.55
N ALA A 154 13.94 4.44 -9.60
CA ALA A 154 13.52 3.75 -10.82
C ALA A 154 14.61 2.84 -11.38
N GLY A 155 14.21 1.64 -11.85
CA GLY A 155 15.11 0.65 -12.45
C GLY A 155 16.05 -0.06 -11.47
N SER A 156 15.81 0.05 -10.16
CA SER A 156 16.63 -0.61 -9.14
C SER A 156 16.37 -2.11 -9.05
N VAL A 157 17.43 -2.91 -8.84
CA VAL A 157 17.35 -4.35 -8.57
C VAL A 157 17.71 -4.61 -7.11
N ILE A 158 16.69 -4.83 -6.29
CA ILE A 158 16.80 -5.00 -4.84
C ILE A 158 16.96 -6.50 -4.52
N THR A 159 18.12 -6.88 -4.02
CA THR A 159 18.46 -8.27 -3.68
C THR A 159 18.74 -8.50 -2.19
N HIS A 160 18.69 -7.45 -1.39
CA HIS A 160 18.95 -7.47 0.05
C HIS A 160 17.95 -6.58 0.78
N ASP A 161 17.78 -6.79 2.08
CA ASP A 161 16.89 -6.02 2.92
C ASP A 161 17.22 -4.53 2.87
N MET A 162 16.16 -3.71 2.96
CA MET A 162 16.26 -2.25 2.94
C MET A 162 16.10 -1.68 4.34
N ALA A 163 17.08 -0.88 4.76
CA ALA A 163 17.06 -0.26 6.08
C ALA A 163 16.07 0.91 6.17
N TYR A 164 15.63 1.21 7.39
CA TYR A 164 14.69 2.28 7.70
C TYR A 164 15.11 3.63 7.10
N ASN A 165 14.17 4.27 6.40
CA ASN A 165 14.28 5.62 5.86
C ASN A 165 15.45 5.84 4.89
N GLN A 166 15.99 4.80 4.26
CA GLN A 166 17.09 4.91 3.30
C GLN A 166 16.63 4.85 1.85
N ILE A 167 17.42 5.46 0.97
CA ILE A 167 17.21 5.47 -0.47
C ILE A 167 18.22 4.53 -1.13
N TYR A 168 17.71 3.65 -2.00
CA TYR A 168 18.50 2.66 -2.75
C TYR A 168 18.43 2.92 -4.24
N ALA A 169 19.54 2.64 -4.96
CA ALA A 169 19.59 2.74 -6.41
C ALA A 169 20.59 1.75 -7.02
N GLY A 170 20.35 1.39 -8.27
CA GLY A 170 21.26 0.61 -9.10
C GLY A 170 20.93 -0.88 -9.20
N SER A 171 21.83 -1.64 -9.87
CA SER A 171 21.71 -3.08 -10.11
C SER A 171 23.07 -3.77 -9.89
N PRO A 172 23.29 -4.53 -8.80
CA PRO A 172 22.43 -4.61 -7.62
C PRO A 172 22.33 -3.27 -6.88
N ALA A 173 21.18 -2.98 -6.27
CA ALA A 173 20.94 -1.72 -5.60
C ALA A 173 21.74 -1.61 -4.30
N LYS A 174 22.23 -0.39 -4.03
CA LYS A 174 22.93 -0.04 -2.80
C LYS A 174 22.33 1.23 -2.22
N SER A 175 22.41 1.39 -0.89
CA SER A 175 22.02 2.65 -0.27
C SER A 175 22.85 3.81 -0.79
N ILE A 176 22.16 4.89 -1.17
CA ILE A 176 22.75 6.15 -1.61
C ILE A 176 22.40 7.31 -0.68
N SER A 177 21.80 7.02 0.49
CA SER A 177 21.40 8.04 1.47
C SER A 177 22.56 8.88 2.00
N SER A 178 23.79 8.36 2.00
CA SER A 178 24.98 9.14 2.34
C SER A 178 25.23 10.33 1.38
N LYS A 179 24.70 10.25 0.15
CA LYS A 179 24.84 11.28 -0.89
C LYS A 179 23.60 12.17 -1.01
N LEU A 180 22.40 11.59 -0.91
CA LEU A 180 21.13 12.29 -1.16
C LEU A 180 20.38 12.66 0.14
N GLY A 181 20.79 12.16 1.28
CA GLY A 181 20.00 12.21 2.51
C GLY A 181 18.98 11.06 2.58
N ASN A 182 18.17 11.09 3.61
CA ASN A 182 17.09 10.11 3.82
C ASN A 182 15.84 10.46 3.01
N GLN A 183 14.95 9.50 2.80
CA GLN A 183 13.68 9.75 2.11
C GLN A 183 12.80 10.76 2.86
N PHE A 184 12.72 10.66 4.17
CA PHE A 184 11.96 11.59 5.01
C PHE A 184 12.90 12.34 5.97
N ILE A 185 12.65 13.65 6.10
CA ILE A 185 13.25 14.49 7.12
C ILE A 185 12.30 14.65 8.30
N ALA A 186 12.83 15.04 9.46
CA ALA A 186 12.01 15.35 10.62
C ALA A 186 11.21 16.64 10.37
N VAL A 187 9.89 16.59 10.65
CA VAL A 187 9.00 17.76 10.59
C VAL A 187 8.29 17.87 11.92
N SER A 188 8.30 19.05 12.54
CA SER A 188 7.65 19.28 13.83
C SER A 188 6.13 19.14 13.73
N THR A 189 5.48 18.78 14.84
CA THR A 189 4.03 18.74 14.92
C THR A 189 3.39 20.09 14.59
N LYS A 190 4.03 21.18 14.97
CA LYS A 190 3.58 22.55 14.66
C LYS A 190 3.53 22.77 13.15
N GLU A 191 4.62 22.49 12.43
CA GLU A 191 4.68 22.61 10.97
C GLU A 191 3.68 21.71 10.27
N LYS A 192 3.51 20.46 10.75
CA LYS A 192 2.49 19.56 10.24
C LYS A 192 1.07 20.11 10.41
N MET A 193 0.76 20.67 11.59
CA MET A 193 -0.54 21.29 11.87
C MET A 193 -0.80 22.52 10.99
N GLU A 194 0.20 23.39 10.79
CA GLU A 194 0.09 24.54 9.90
C GLU A 194 -0.21 24.10 8.47
N LYS A 195 0.50 23.10 7.99
CA LYS A 195 0.31 22.53 6.65
C LYS A 195 -1.08 21.90 6.52
N MET A 196 -1.53 21.15 7.51
CA MET A 196 -2.86 20.53 7.50
C MET A 196 -3.99 21.56 7.52
N ARG A 197 -3.85 22.68 8.25
CA ARG A 197 -4.84 23.79 8.19
C ARG A 197 -4.90 24.41 6.80
N GLN A 198 -3.75 24.60 6.16
CA GLN A 198 -3.70 25.05 4.78
C GLN A 198 -4.45 24.08 3.85
N TYR A 199 -4.16 22.77 3.94
CA TYR A 199 -4.82 21.76 3.13
C TYR A 199 -6.33 21.71 3.37
N LEU A 200 -6.76 21.84 4.62
CA LEU A 200 -8.19 21.89 4.94
C LEU A 200 -8.86 23.10 4.29
N SER A 201 -8.26 24.29 4.36
CA SER A 201 -8.80 25.50 3.74
C SER A 201 -8.86 25.43 2.22
N GLU A 202 -7.92 24.72 1.58
CA GLU A 202 -7.85 24.57 0.12
C GLU A 202 -8.75 23.45 -0.43
N SER A 203 -9.16 22.49 0.42
CA SER A 203 -9.86 21.29 -0.01
C SER A 203 -11.30 21.49 -0.45
N GLY A 204 -11.92 22.59 -0.02
CA GLY A 204 -13.33 22.89 -0.31
C GLY A 204 -14.36 22.06 0.46
N VAL A 205 -13.92 21.25 1.46
CA VAL A 205 -14.82 20.49 2.34
C VAL A 205 -15.38 21.38 3.45
N ASP A 206 -16.48 20.96 4.08
CA ASP A 206 -17.03 21.63 5.25
C ASP A 206 -16.06 21.55 6.44
N GLN A 207 -15.44 22.69 6.77
CA GLN A 207 -14.46 22.78 7.86
C GLN A 207 -15.05 22.55 9.25
N GLU A 208 -16.38 22.66 9.39
CA GLU A 208 -17.04 22.33 10.65
C GLU A 208 -17.15 20.82 10.89
N LYS A 209 -17.07 20.03 9.82
CA LYS A 209 -17.11 18.56 9.87
C LYS A 209 -15.74 17.90 10.07
N ILE A 210 -14.66 18.59 9.77
CA ILE A 210 -13.30 18.09 9.84
C ILE A 210 -12.52 18.80 10.94
N ILE A 211 -12.11 18.07 11.95
CA ILE A 211 -11.37 18.60 13.11
C ILE A 211 -9.91 18.13 13.06
N LEU A 212 -8.99 19.07 13.05
CA LEU A 212 -7.56 18.78 13.14
C LEU A 212 -7.11 18.86 14.59
N VAL A 213 -6.50 17.79 15.08
CA VAL A 213 -5.89 17.72 16.40
C VAL A 213 -4.42 17.32 16.28
N ALA A 214 -3.57 17.74 17.22
CA ALA A 214 -2.16 17.38 17.17
C ALA A 214 -1.97 15.90 17.57
N HIS A 215 -2.67 15.45 18.59
CA HIS A 215 -2.54 14.12 19.17
C HIS A 215 -3.88 13.44 19.37
N GLU A 216 -3.88 12.10 19.52
CA GLU A 216 -5.09 11.30 19.70
C GLU A 216 -5.87 11.58 20.99
N ASN A 217 -5.19 12.01 22.05
CA ASN A 217 -5.81 12.36 23.32
C ASN A 217 -6.66 13.65 23.27
N GLU A 218 -6.61 14.40 22.17
CA GLU A 218 -7.45 15.57 21.92
C GLU A 218 -8.76 15.22 21.19
N ILE A 219 -8.94 13.94 20.82
CA ILE A 219 -10.13 13.48 20.11
C ILE A 219 -11.31 13.37 21.05
N ASN A 220 -12.43 14.00 20.68
CA ASN A 220 -13.71 13.72 21.32
C ASN A 220 -14.38 12.52 20.64
N TRP A 221 -14.21 11.34 21.21
CA TRP A 221 -14.73 10.08 20.67
C TRP A 221 -16.25 9.96 20.70
N GLU A 222 -16.93 10.72 21.57
CA GLU A 222 -18.39 10.73 21.68
C GLU A 222 -19.04 11.51 20.52
N ASN A 223 -18.27 12.40 19.87
CA ASN A 223 -18.77 13.17 18.75
C ASN A 223 -18.72 12.34 17.45
N SER A 224 -19.85 11.76 17.07
CA SER A 224 -19.99 10.97 15.83
C SER A 224 -20.16 11.82 14.57
N ASP A 225 -20.52 13.11 14.71
CA ASP A 225 -20.84 13.99 13.58
C ASP A 225 -19.60 14.63 12.92
N LYS A 226 -18.45 14.49 13.56
CA LYS A 226 -17.20 15.08 13.12
C LYS A 226 -16.11 14.03 12.91
N THR A 227 -15.30 14.22 11.88
CA THR A 227 -14.11 13.41 11.67
C THR A 227 -12.89 14.13 12.23
N TYR A 228 -12.15 13.48 13.11
CA TYR A 228 -10.93 14.00 13.69
C TYR A 228 -9.71 13.45 12.94
N PHE A 229 -8.79 14.32 12.59
CA PHE A 229 -7.49 13.97 12.02
C PHE A 229 -6.40 14.28 13.04
N ALA A 230 -5.85 13.24 13.67
CA ALA A 230 -4.72 13.32 14.59
C ALA A 230 -3.41 13.37 13.80
N VAL A 231 -2.82 14.55 13.69
CA VAL A 231 -1.76 14.86 12.72
C VAL A 231 -0.44 14.17 13.08
N SER A 232 -0.11 14.07 14.37
CA SER A 232 1.16 13.46 14.80
C SER A 232 1.21 11.95 14.49
N PRO A 233 0.22 11.12 14.86
CA PRO A 233 0.21 9.70 14.52
C PRO A 233 -0.24 9.42 13.09
N ARG A 234 -0.71 10.42 12.33
CA ARG A 234 -1.32 10.30 11.00
C ARG A 234 -2.51 9.34 10.99
N LYS A 235 -3.42 9.50 11.94
CA LYS A 235 -4.63 8.69 12.07
C LYS A 235 -5.88 9.55 12.09
N TYR A 236 -7.02 8.96 11.70
CA TYR A 236 -8.29 9.67 11.71
C TYR A 236 -9.43 8.79 12.24
N THR A 237 -10.48 9.44 12.79
CA THR A 237 -11.70 8.75 13.21
C THR A 237 -12.56 8.49 11.98
N LYS A 238 -12.65 7.23 11.56
CA LYS A 238 -13.39 6.83 10.37
C LYS A 238 -14.91 6.98 10.60
N ARG A 239 -15.56 7.89 9.88
CA ARG A 239 -17.01 8.15 9.93
C ARG A 239 -17.69 7.89 8.58
N GLN A 240 -16.94 7.81 7.50
CA GLN A 240 -17.42 7.63 6.13
C GLN A 240 -18.36 8.77 5.66
N SER A 241 -18.23 9.96 6.23
CA SER A 241 -18.94 11.13 5.76
C SER A 241 -18.42 11.60 4.41
N VAL A 242 -19.25 12.32 3.65
CA VAL A 242 -18.86 12.86 2.34
C VAL A 242 -17.64 13.78 2.45
N ASP A 243 -17.60 14.63 3.49
CA ASP A 243 -16.48 15.55 3.71
C ASP A 243 -15.20 14.81 4.09
N GLU A 244 -15.27 13.77 4.92
CA GLU A 244 -14.13 12.91 5.23
C GLU A 244 -13.55 12.28 3.95
N VAL A 245 -14.41 11.62 3.16
CA VAL A 245 -13.99 10.95 1.94
C VAL A 245 -13.39 11.94 0.93
N ASN A 246 -13.99 13.12 0.78
CA ASN A 246 -13.48 14.15 -0.11
C ASN A 246 -12.15 14.72 0.40
N PHE A 247 -12.01 14.93 1.71
CA PHE A 247 -10.76 15.40 2.30
C PHE A 247 -9.65 14.36 2.16
N MET A 248 -9.92 13.09 2.46
CA MET A 248 -8.97 12.00 2.22
C MET A 248 -8.53 11.94 0.75
N LYS A 249 -9.46 12.02 -0.20
CA LYS A 249 -9.14 12.03 -1.64
C LYS A 249 -8.30 13.25 -2.06
N TYR A 250 -8.52 14.40 -1.42
CA TYR A 250 -7.70 15.60 -1.64
C TYR A 250 -6.28 15.46 -1.09
N LEU A 251 -6.12 14.78 0.06
CA LEU A 251 -4.81 14.61 0.70
C LEU A 251 -3.93 13.56 0.02
N LEU A 252 -4.53 12.43 -0.37
CA LEU A 252 -3.82 11.19 -0.71
C LEU A 252 -2.82 11.26 -1.87
N PRO A 253 -3.01 12.01 -2.96
CA PRO A 253 -2.08 11.95 -4.09
C PRO A 253 -0.63 12.28 -3.68
N GLU A 254 -0.45 13.38 -2.93
CA GLU A 254 0.89 13.89 -2.65
C GLU A 254 1.02 14.74 -1.38
N LYS A 255 -0.09 14.98 -0.66
CA LYS A 255 -0.11 15.92 0.46
C LYS A 255 0.10 15.24 1.81
N ALA A 256 -0.83 14.35 2.17
CA ALA A 256 -0.78 13.64 3.44
C ALA A 256 -1.50 12.28 3.36
N LYS A 257 -1.04 11.34 4.14
CA LYS A 257 -1.64 10.01 4.24
C LYS A 257 -2.01 9.72 5.68
N PHE A 258 -3.26 9.36 5.89
CA PHE A 258 -3.81 9.01 7.19
C PHE A 258 -4.40 7.59 7.14
N THR A 259 -4.32 6.87 8.23
CA THR A 259 -4.96 5.57 8.40
C THR A 259 -6.05 5.67 9.47
N PRO A 260 -7.10 4.85 9.42
CA PRO A 260 -8.11 4.84 10.47
C PRO A 260 -7.51 4.36 11.81
N PHE A 261 -8.17 4.76 12.90
CA PHE A 261 -7.88 4.23 14.23
C PHE A 261 -8.38 2.81 14.38
#